data_e1dec09ae0b1093d562a2c018010a881
#
_entry.id   e1dec09ae0b1093d562a2c018010a881
#
_cell.length_a   1.000
_cell.length_b   1.000
_cell.length_c   1.000
_cell.angle_alpha   90.00
_cell.angle_beta   90.00
_cell.angle_gamma   90.00
#
_symmetry.space_group_name_H-M   'P 1'
#
loop_
_entity.id
_entity.type
_entity.pdbx_description
1 polymer ?
#
loop_
_entity_poly.entity_id
_entity_poly.type
_entity_poly.pdbx_seq_one_letter_code
_entity_poly.pdbx_strand_id
1 'polypeptide(L)'
;FITGLEEGLFPHENSLNEMDGPEEERRLMYVALTRARRKLYLTHAQSRMLHGQTRYHVASRFFDEIPRELVQWLSPARKRYGSIDVDEAEWGAIRAAPQATAAAPAWRVGQNVRHAKFGAGVIVDAEGRGSDARVQVNFRECGLKWLALEYAKLEAA
;
A
#
# COMPACT_ATOMS: atom_id res chain seq x y z
N PHE A 1 2.84 -5.66 -20.52
CA PHE A 1 2.39 -5.49 -19.14
C PHE A 1 3.39 -6.12 -18.20
N ILE A 2 3.74 -5.42 -17.12
CA ILE A 2 4.45 -5.97 -15.95
C ILE A 2 3.49 -5.88 -14.79
N THR A 3 3.22 -7.00 -14.12
CA THR A 3 2.28 -7.11 -13.01
C THR A 3 3.01 -7.55 -11.74
N GLY A 4 2.42 -7.27 -10.58
CA GLY A 4 3.00 -7.71 -9.31
C GLY A 4 4.18 -6.86 -8.84
N LEU A 5 4.21 -5.57 -9.21
CA LEU A 5 5.22 -4.64 -8.73
C LEU A 5 4.93 -4.21 -7.29
N GLU A 6 5.19 -5.11 -6.35
CA GLU A 6 4.86 -4.98 -4.94
C GLU A 6 6.07 -5.43 -4.09
N GLU A 7 6.38 -4.71 -3.04
CA GLU A 7 7.42 -5.12 -2.09
C GLU A 7 7.15 -6.52 -1.55
N GLY A 8 8.17 -7.36 -1.53
CA GLY A 8 8.09 -8.76 -1.15
C GLY A 8 7.73 -9.72 -2.28
N LEU A 9 7.18 -9.21 -3.40
CA LEU A 9 6.90 -9.98 -4.59
C LEU A 9 7.88 -9.63 -5.74
N PHE A 10 8.08 -8.34 -5.99
CA PHE A 10 9.08 -7.83 -6.91
C PHE A 10 9.51 -6.40 -6.51
N PRO A 11 10.68 -6.20 -5.84
CA PRO A 11 11.70 -7.22 -5.51
C PRO A 11 11.19 -8.30 -4.55
N HIS A 12 11.66 -9.54 -4.74
CA HIS A 12 11.27 -10.65 -3.91
C HIS A 12 11.89 -10.57 -2.51
N GLU A 13 11.13 -10.95 -1.46
CA GLU A 13 11.59 -10.80 -0.08
C GLU A 13 12.89 -11.58 0.23
N ASN A 14 13.08 -12.75 -0.40
CA ASN A 14 14.29 -13.54 -0.20
C ASN A 14 15.51 -12.84 -0.81
N SER A 15 15.38 -12.28 -2.00
CA SER A 15 16.46 -11.55 -2.68
C SER A 15 16.90 -10.34 -1.89
N LEU A 16 16.01 -9.68 -1.11
CA LEU A 16 16.37 -8.54 -0.28
C LEU A 16 17.33 -8.88 0.87
N ASN A 17 17.41 -10.16 1.26
CA ASN A 17 18.30 -10.64 2.31
C ASN A 17 19.66 -11.13 1.78
N GLU A 18 19.84 -11.20 0.47
CA GLU A 18 21.08 -11.59 -0.18
C GLU A 18 21.95 -10.35 -0.49
N MET A 19 23.27 -10.51 -0.48
CA MET A 19 24.22 -9.39 -0.62
C MET A 19 24.03 -8.64 -1.95
N ASP A 20 23.84 -9.35 -3.06
CA ASP A 20 23.66 -8.77 -4.41
C ASP A 20 22.19 -8.90 -4.91
N GLY A 21 21.29 -9.41 -4.06
CA GLY A 21 19.91 -9.69 -4.44
C GLY A 21 19.14 -8.48 -4.95
N PRO A 22 19.17 -7.32 -4.28
CA PRO A 22 18.49 -6.12 -4.75
C PRO A 22 19.00 -5.64 -6.12
N GLU A 23 20.29 -5.80 -6.40
CA GLU A 23 20.89 -5.41 -7.68
C GLU A 23 20.45 -6.36 -8.80
N GLU A 24 20.36 -7.65 -8.52
CA GLU A 24 19.88 -8.63 -9.49
C GLU A 24 18.39 -8.40 -9.82
N GLU A 25 17.55 -8.16 -8.82
CA GLU A 25 16.15 -7.78 -9.01
C GLU A 25 16.01 -6.50 -9.86
N ARG A 26 16.91 -5.52 -9.66
CA ARG A 26 16.96 -4.30 -10.48
C ARG A 26 17.33 -4.61 -11.92
N ARG A 27 18.27 -5.53 -12.16
CA ARG A 27 18.62 -5.98 -13.51
C ARG A 27 17.44 -6.66 -14.19
N LEU A 28 16.70 -7.50 -13.45
CA LEU A 28 15.47 -8.13 -13.96
C LEU A 28 14.42 -7.07 -14.32
N MET A 29 14.25 -6.04 -13.49
CA MET A 29 13.36 -4.92 -13.80
C MET A 29 13.79 -4.19 -15.06
N TYR A 30 15.09 -3.89 -15.22
CA TYR A 30 15.61 -3.27 -16.42
C TYR A 30 15.32 -4.11 -17.67
N VAL A 31 15.57 -5.41 -17.61
CA VAL A 31 15.27 -6.33 -18.73
C VAL A 31 13.78 -6.32 -19.04
N ALA A 32 12.91 -6.36 -18.03
CA ALA A 32 11.47 -6.34 -18.21
C ALA A 32 10.99 -5.03 -18.88
N LEU A 33 11.49 -3.88 -18.41
CA LEU A 33 11.18 -2.57 -19.00
C LEU A 33 11.57 -2.49 -20.46
N THR A 34 12.75 -3.00 -20.81
CA THR A 34 13.29 -2.94 -22.17
C THR A 34 12.64 -3.92 -23.15
N ARG A 35 11.79 -4.85 -22.70
CA ARG A 35 11.01 -5.72 -23.61
C ARG A 35 9.90 -4.99 -24.34
N ALA A 36 9.44 -3.87 -23.82
CA ALA A 36 8.37 -3.11 -24.45
C ALA A 36 8.88 -2.36 -25.67
N ARG A 37 8.15 -2.48 -26.79
CA ARG A 37 8.50 -1.78 -28.05
C ARG A 37 7.83 -0.42 -28.21
N ARG A 38 6.66 -0.22 -27.61
CA ARG A 38 5.83 0.99 -27.78
C ARG A 38 5.28 1.54 -26.48
N LYS A 39 4.52 0.72 -25.76
CA LYS A 39 3.90 1.10 -24.48
C LYS A 39 4.10 0.00 -23.48
N LEU A 40 4.35 0.39 -22.25
CA LEU A 40 4.47 -0.48 -21.11
C LEU A 40 3.44 -0.08 -20.06
N TYR A 41 2.74 -1.07 -19.53
CA TYR A 41 1.83 -0.89 -18.40
C TYR A 41 2.44 -1.60 -17.19
N LEU A 42 2.61 -0.84 -16.12
CA LEU A 42 3.11 -1.32 -14.84
C LEU A 42 1.92 -1.36 -13.88
N THR A 43 1.74 -2.48 -13.18
CA THR A 43 0.62 -2.61 -12.25
C THR A 43 1.06 -3.19 -10.92
N HIS A 44 0.43 -2.73 -9.86
CA HIS A 44 0.56 -3.28 -8.51
C HIS A 44 -0.82 -3.42 -7.86
N ALA A 45 -0.96 -4.35 -6.95
CA ALA A 45 -2.17 -4.55 -6.16
C ALA A 45 -1.92 -4.12 -4.71
N GLN A 46 -2.79 -3.30 -4.15
CA GLN A 46 -2.72 -2.93 -2.72
C GLN A 46 -3.03 -4.13 -1.81
N SER A 47 -3.88 -5.03 -2.27
CA SER A 47 -4.18 -6.28 -1.58
C SER A 47 -4.22 -7.42 -2.57
N ARG A 48 -3.72 -8.57 -2.17
CA ARG A 48 -3.67 -9.79 -2.96
C ARG A 48 -3.96 -11.00 -2.08
N MET A 49 -4.78 -11.90 -2.56
CA MET A 49 -4.96 -13.19 -1.91
C MET A 49 -3.84 -14.13 -2.36
N LEU A 50 -3.00 -14.54 -1.42
CA LEU A 50 -1.94 -15.52 -1.61
C LEU A 50 -2.13 -16.65 -0.60
N HIS A 51 -2.18 -17.90 -1.09
CA HIS A 51 -2.36 -19.10 -0.26
C HIS A 51 -3.57 -19.02 0.69
N GLY A 52 -4.69 -18.44 0.21
CA GLY A 52 -5.93 -18.30 1.01
C GLY A 52 -5.92 -17.15 2.03
N GLN A 53 -4.85 -16.38 2.11
CA GLN A 53 -4.74 -15.21 2.98
C GLN A 53 -4.68 -13.92 2.17
N THR A 54 -5.45 -12.92 2.58
CA THR A 54 -5.34 -11.57 2.00
C THR A 54 -4.15 -10.87 2.62
N ARG A 55 -3.19 -10.49 1.79
CA ARG A 55 -2.02 -9.70 2.18
C ARG A 55 -2.12 -8.30 1.58
N TYR A 56 -1.71 -7.30 2.37
CA TYR A 56 -1.61 -5.91 1.92
C TYR A 56 -0.17 -5.61 1.55
N HIS A 57 0.02 -5.02 0.37
CA HIS A 57 1.33 -4.75 -0.19
C HIS A 57 1.55 -3.26 -0.39
N VAL A 58 2.81 -2.85 -0.23
CA VAL A 58 3.31 -1.54 -0.65
C VAL A 58 3.77 -1.64 -2.10
N ALA A 59 3.60 -0.57 -2.87
CA ALA A 59 4.12 -0.51 -4.22
C ALA A 59 5.65 -0.72 -4.23
N SER A 60 6.15 -1.44 -5.23
CA SER A 60 7.57 -1.72 -5.40
C SER A 60 8.41 -0.44 -5.41
N ARG A 61 9.59 -0.49 -4.78
CA ARG A 61 10.60 0.59 -4.80
C ARG A 61 11.05 0.95 -6.19
N PHE A 62 10.96 0.04 -7.14
CA PHE A 62 11.34 0.27 -8.53
C PHE A 62 10.50 1.34 -9.22
N PHE A 63 9.29 1.64 -8.73
CA PHE A 63 8.53 2.79 -9.23
C PHE A 63 9.23 4.12 -8.94
N ASP A 64 9.95 4.23 -7.82
CA ASP A 64 10.65 5.44 -7.43
C ASP A 64 11.95 5.65 -8.22
N GLU A 65 12.47 4.57 -8.86
CA GLU A 65 13.67 4.61 -9.72
C GLU A 65 13.35 5.03 -11.17
N ILE A 66 12.06 5.03 -11.56
CA ILE A 66 11.67 5.48 -12.90
C ILE A 66 11.45 6.99 -12.89
N PRO A 67 12.07 7.76 -13.80
CA PRO A 67 11.85 9.19 -13.92
C PRO A 67 10.36 9.52 -14.05
N ARG A 68 9.86 10.44 -13.22
CA ARG A 68 8.43 10.76 -13.13
C ARG A 68 7.85 11.29 -14.44
N GLU A 69 8.66 11.97 -15.23
CA GLU A 69 8.30 12.49 -16.56
C GLU A 69 8.00 11.40 -17.59
N LEU A 70 8.49 10.18 -17.35
CA LEU A 70 8.23 9.03 -18.22
C LEU A 70 7.02 8.20 -17.78
N VAL A 71 6.43 8.50 -16.63
CA VAL A 71 5.33 7.73 -16.05
C VAL A 71 4.04 8.54 -16.08
N GLN A 72 3.02 7.96 -16.69
CA GLN A 72 1.65 8.47 -16.62
C GLN A 72 0.83 7.58 -15.68
N TRP A 73 0.40 8.12 -14.55
CA TRP A 73 -0.50 7.43 -13.65
C TRP A 73 -1.91 7.36 -14.24
N LEU A 74 -2.40 6.15 -14.46
CA LEU A 74 -3.73 5.90 -15.03
C LEU A 74 -4.78 5.65 -13.93
N SER A 75 -4.35 5.09 -12.79
CA SER A 75 -5.24 4.98 -11.64
C SER A 75 -5.43 6.36 -11.03
N PRO A 76 -6.68 6.81 -10.83
CA PRO A 76 -6.89 8.05 -10.11
C PRO A 76 -6.18 7.96 -8.76
N ALA A 77 -5.43 9.00 -8.42
CA ALA A 77 -4.93 9.15 -7.06
C ALA A 77 -6.14 8.93 -6.16
N ARG A 78 -6.11 7.88 -5.32
CA ARG A 78 -7.24 7.54 -4.47
C ARG A 78 -7.53 8.79 -3.64
N LYS A 79 -8.60 9.52 -3.99
CA LYS A 79 -9.10 10.62 -3.17
C LYS A 79 -9.18 10.05 -1.76
N ARG A 80 -8.54 10.71 -0.81
CA ARG A 80 -8.58 10.34 0.61
C ARG A 80 -10.03 9.98 0.92
N TYR A 81 -10.27 8.77 1.39
CA TYR A 81 -11.59 8.30 1.77
C TYR A 81 -12.00 9.06 3.05
N GLY A 82 -12.35 10.31 2.89
CA GLY A 82 -12.70 11.25 3.96
C GLY A 82 -13.58 12.39 3.48
N SER A 83 -13.77 12.54 2.17
CA SER A 83 -14.80 13.40 1.60
C SER A 83 -15.56 12.58 0.58
N ILE A 84 -16.67 12.02 1.02
CA ILE A 84 -17.72 11.53 0.13
C ILE A 84 -18.44 12.78 -0.33
N ASP A 85 -17.97 13.41 -1.41
CA ASP A 85 -18.87 14.10 -2.31
C ASP A 85 -19.57 13.00 -3.11
N VAL A 86 -20.63 12.46 -2.55
CA VAL A 86 -21.63 11.71 -3.29
C VAL A 86 -22.35 12.73 -4.15
N ASP A 87 -22.05 12.70 -5.44
CA ASP A 87 -22.97 13.25 -6.43
C ASP A 87 -24.28 12.46 -6.28
N GLU A 88 -25.28 13.12 -5.67
CA GLU A 88 -26.61 12.58 -5.37
C GLU A 88 -27.46 12.44 -6.65
N ALA A 89 -27.03 11.65 -7.60
CA ALA A 89 -27.89 11.28 -8.72
C ALA A 89 -27.51 9.88 -9.22
N GLU A 90 -28.03 8.85 -8.63
CA GLU A 90 -28.42 7.59 -9.28
C GLU A 90 -28.32 6.29 -8.44
N TRP A 91 -28.49 6.33 -7.12
CA TRP A 91 -28.80 5.07 -6.40
C TRP A 91 -29.90 5.29 -5.38
N GLY A 92 -31.12 5.02 -5.83
CA GLY A 92 -32.30 4.99 -4.97
C GLY A 92 -32.13 4.02 -3.82
N ALA A 93 -32.39 4.56 -2.64
CA ALA A 93 -32.91 3.93 -1.44
C ALA A 93 -32.43 2.50 -1.06
N ILE A 94 -31.30 2.41 -0.41
CA ILE A 94 -31.13 1.41 0.67
C ILE A 94 -30.94 2.18 1.98
N ARG A 95 -32.00 2.20 2.78
CA ARG A 95 -32.01 2.78 4.11
C ARG A 95 -30.96 2.09 4.98
N ALA A 96 -29.86 2.76 5.26
CA ALA A 96 -28.97 2.40 6.35
C ALA A 96 -29.55 2.93 7.65
N ALA A 97 -29.79 2.07 8.61
CA ALA A 97 -30.12 2.42 9.97
C ALA A 97 -29.00 3.28 10.60
N PRO A 98 -29.33 4.25 11.47
CA PRO A 98 -28.31 5.06 12.13
C PRO A 98 -27.56 4.20 13.14
N GLN A 99 -26.32 3.83 12.85
CA GLN A 99 -25.43 3.28 13.85
C GLN A 99 -24.76 4.43 14.62
N ALA A 100 -24.98 4.36 15.93
CA ALA A 100 -24.46 5.28 16.92
C ALA A 100 -22.96 5.54 16.79
N THR A 101 -22.62 6.80 17.02
CA THR A 101 -21.32 7.39 17.18
C THR A 101 -20.45 6.67 18.22
N ALA A 102 -19.68 5.67 17.76
CA ALA A 102 -18.45 5.31 18.42
C ALA A 102 -17.33 5.87 17.55
N ALA A 103 -16.43 6.67 18.13
CA ALA A 103 -15.31 7.26 17.42
C ALA A 103 -14.61 6.20 16.57
N ALA A 104 -14.71 6.33 15.25
CA ALA A 104 -14.09 5.40 14.33
C ALA A 104 -12.57 5.40 14.60
N PRO A 105 -11.89 4.26 14.60
CA PRO A 105 -10.46 4.24 14.77
C PRO A 105 -9.85 5.15 13.71
N ALA A 106 -8.95 6.04 14.10
CA ALA A 106 -8.32 7.04 13.24
C ALA A 106 -7.59 6.39 12.04
N TRP A 107 -7.34 5.08 12.11
CA TRP A 107 -6.57 4.31 11.14
C TRP A 107 -7.34 3.07 10.64
N ARG A 108 -7.23 2.78 9.34
CA ARG A 108 -7.96 1.67 8.70
C ARG A 108 -7.00 0.69 8.07
N VAL A 109 -7.34 -0.59 8.10
CA VAL A 109 -6.63 -1.65 7.37
C VAL A 109 -6.63 -1.32 5.87
N GLY A 110 -5.46 -1.45 5.24
CA GLY A 110 -5.22 -1.06 3.84
C GLY A 110 -4.87 0.42 3.65
N GLN A 111 -4.79 1.21 4.71
CA GLN A 111 -4.38 2.62 4.62
C GLN A 111 -2.86 2.73 4.54
N ASN A 112 -2.38 3.55 3.58
CA ASN A 112 -0.96 3.89 3.49
C ASN A 112 -0.61 4.89 4.59
N VAL A 113 0.52 4.65 5.24
CA VAL A 113 1.03 5.46 6.35
C VAL A 113 2.53 5.69 6.21
N ARG A 114 3.00 6.74 6.85
CA ARG A 114 4.42 7.05 6.97
C ARG A 114 4.80 7.17 8.44
N HIS A 115 5.91 6.55 8.82
CA HIS A 115 6.49 6.66 10.15
C HIS A 115 7.89 7.26 10.05
N ALA A 116 8.22 8.20 10.93
CA ALA A 116 9.50 8.92 10.87
C ALA A 116 10.73 8.00 10.90
N LYS A 117 10.65 6.87 11.61
CA LYS A 117 11.78 5.92 11.75
C LYS A 117 11.72 4.74 10.77
N PHE A 118 10.51 4.30 10.38
CA PHE A 118 10.31 3.07 9.62
C PHE A 118 9.91 3.31 8.17
N GLY A 119 9.77 4.59 7.75
CA GLY A 119 9.42 4.95 6.39
C GLY A 119 7.97 4.69 6.01
N ALA A 120 7.73 4.45 4.73
CA ALA A 120 6.41 4.17 4.18
C ALA A 120 5.96 2.74 4.48
N GLY A 121 4.66 2.58 4.75
CA GLY A 121 4.06 1.29 5.03
C GLY A 121 2.55 1.28 4.79
N VAL A 122 1.93 0.13 4.96
CA VAL A 122 0.48 -0.05 4.88
C VAL A 122 -0.02 -0.76 6.14
N ILE A 123 -1.14 -0.28 6.68
CA ILE A 123 -1.78 -0.92 7.84
C ILE A 123 -2.39 -2.25 7.39
N VAL A 124 -1.99 -3.33 8.02
CA VAL A 124 -2.47 -4.69 7.70
C VAL A 124 -3.45 -5.21 8.74
N ASP A 125 -3.38 -4.69 9.97
CA ASP A 125 -4.27 -5.04 11.06
C ASP A 125 -4.41 -3.89 12.07
N ALA A 126 -5.51 -3.87 12.81
CA ALA A 126 -5.78 -2.86 13.84
C ALA A 126 -6.54 -3.49 15.01
N GLU A 127 -6.00 -3.37 16.21
CA GLU A 127 -6.56 -3.93 17.43
C GLU A 127 -6.67 -2.88 18.54
N GLY A 128 -7.58 -3.13 19.47
CA GLY A 128 -7.79 -2.28 20.66
C GLY A 128 -8.61 -1.02 20.35
N ARG A 129 -8.88 -0.23 21.39
CA ARG A 129 -9.60 1.04 21.32
C ARG A 129 -9.01 2.02 22.32
N GLY A 130 -9.05 3.31 22.00
CA GLY A 130 -8.54 4.37 22.90
C GLY A 130 -7.03 4.26 23.11
N SER A 131 -6.57 4.30 24.37
CA SER A 131 -5.15 4.23 24.73
C SER A 131 -4.47 2.90 24.39
N ASP A 132 -5.24 1.81 24.36
CA ASP A 132 -4.71 0.48 24.05
C ASP A 132 -4.73 0.15 22.55
N ALA A 133 -5.11 1.12 21.72
CA ALA A 133 -5.18 0.93 20.28
C ALA A 133 -3.78 0.71 19.70
N ARG A 134 -3.63 -0.37 18.92
CA ARG A 134 -2.41 -0.70 18.21
C ARG A 134 -2.71 -1.09 16.76
N VAL A 135 -1.77 -0.81 15.89
CA VAL A 135 -1.87 -1.17 14.49
C VAL A 135 -0.67 -1.99 14.07
N GLN A 136 -0.91 -2.97 13.22
CA GLN A 136 0.16 -3.69 12.55
C GLN A 136 0.39 -3.03 11.19
N VAL A 137 1.61 -2.62 10.95
CA VAL A 137 2.00 -1.94 9.71
C VAL A 137 3.05 -2.79 9.00
N ASN A 138 2.84 -3.02 7.71
CA ASN A 138 3.85 -3.59 6.84
C ASN A 138 4.66 -2.45 6.23
N PHE A 139 5.87 -2.24 6.71
CA PHE A 139 6.79 -1.23 6.23
C PHE A 139 7.64 -1.76 5.08
N ARG A 140 7.93 -0.90 4.10
CA ARG A 140 8.73 -1.24 2.92
C ARG A 140 10.13 -1.76 3.28
N GLU A 141 10.76 -1.18 4.30
CA GLU A 141 12.16 -1.48 4.65
C GLU A 141 12.30 -2.44 5.83
N CYS A 142 11.31 -2.44 6.73
CA CYS A 142 11.43 -3.13 8.01
C CYS A 142 10.42 -4.28 8.18
N GLY A 143 9.56 -4.53 7.18
CA GLY A 143 8.51 -5.55 7.24
C GLY A 143 7.43 -5.25 8.27
N LEU A 144 6.78 -6.31 8.79
CA LEU A 144 5.66 -6.20 9.73
C LEU A 144 6.11 -5.74 11.11
N LYS A 145 5.44 -4.70 11.64
CA LYS A 145 5.64 -4.21 13.00
C LYS A 145 4.33 -3.79 13.65
N TRP A 146 4.18 -4.13 14.92
CA TRP A 146 3.12 -3.61 15.76
C TRP A 146 3.51 -2.27 16.36
N LEU A 147 2.63 -1.31 16.27
CA LEU A 147 2.81 0.04 16.81
C LEU A 147 1.64 0.40 17.71
N ALA A 148 1.93 0.81 18.95
CA ALA A 148 0.93 1.40 19.82
C ALA A 148 0.65 2.83 19.38
N LEU A 149 -0.61 3.16 19.10
CA LEU A 149 -0.99 4.46 18.54
C LEU A 149 -0.72 5.64 19.47
N GLU A 150 -0.66 5.40 20.76
CA GLU A 150 -0.30 6.41 21.76
C GLU A 150 1.11 6.97 21.53
N TYR A 151 2.05 6.14 21.08
CA TYR A 151 3.46 6.50 20.88
C TYR A 151 3.87 6.61 19.42
N ALA A 152 3.09 6.01 18.51
CA ALA A 152 3.41 5.97 17.11
C ALA A 152 2.97 7.26 16.41
N LYS A 153 3.95 8.07 15.98
CA LYS A 153 3.70 9.23 15.12
C LYS A 153 3.52 8.75 13.69
N LEU A 154 2.30 8.28 13.37
CA LEU A 154 1.92 7.88 12.03
C LEU A 154 1.28 9.05 11.30
N GLU A 155 1.69 9.27 10.06
CA GLU A 155 1.11 10.23 9.13
C GLU A 155 0.42 9.46 8.01
N ALA A 156 -0.70 9.96 7.51
CA ALA A 156 -1.33 9.41 6.32
C ALA A 156 -0.50 9.76 5.09
N ALA A 157 -0.13 8.76 4.30
CA ALA A 157 0.64 8.93 3.07
C ALA A 157 -0.24 9.09 1.84
#